data_70bc7db25e5b19d3acee2b78f16044b7
#
_entry.id   70bc7db25e5b19d3acee2b78f16044b7
#
_cell.length_a   1.000
_cell.length_b   1.000
_cell.length_c   1.000
_cell.angle_alpha   90.00
_cell.angle_beta   90.00
_cell.angle_gamma   90.00
#
_symmetry.space_group_name_H-M   'P 1'
#
loop_
_entity.id
_entity.type
_entity.pdbx_description
1 polymer ?
#
loop_
_entity_poly.entity_id
_entity_poly.type
_entity_poly.pdbx_seq_one_letter_code
_entity_poly.pdbx_strand_id
1 'polypeptide(L)'
;IIKLTENPKYDFGLFPGYVTLQNHDAIHIVLGRGVLLKDEAFIIGFTMGSTKRMNNLRERIFLLITRYLYPDGYKFYRSERDIFRKAANLAKSMNCADLSTVDFNQYIDYNLDQIRREIGIDITALRKSYASEKASYRDPECQRLL
;
A
#
# COMPACT_ATOMS: atom_id res chain seq x y z
N ILE A 1 13.25 -0.80 0.18
CA ILE A 1 12.00 -1.51 -0.15
C ILE A 1 11.86 -1.60 -1.66
N ILE A 2 11.90 -0.47 -2.37
CA ILE A 2 11.79 -0.38 -3.83
C ILE A 2 12.78 -1.32 -4.53
N LYS A 3 14.07 -1.32 -4.14
CA LYS A 3 15.08 -2.21 -4.73
C LYS A 3 14.85 -3.71 -4.49
N LEU A 4 14.14 -4.08 -3.43
CA LEU A 4 13.83 -5.49 -3.16
C LEU A 4 12.56 -5.96 -3.90
N THR A 5 11.56 -5.09 -4.04
CA THR A 5 10.31 -5.40 -4.74
C THR A 5 10.42 -5.24 -6.25
N GLU A 6 11.39 -4.45 -6.75
CA GLU A 6 11.64 -4.22 -8.17
C GLU A 6 12.73 -5.10 -8.78
N ASN A 7 13.47 -5.83 -7.96
CA ASN A 7 14.53 -6.70 -8.48
C ASN A 7 13.92 -8.05 -8.91
N PRO A 8 13.91 -8.36 -10.23
CA PRO A 8 13.36 -9.63 -10.74
C PRO A 8 14.02 -10.87 -10.09
N LYS A 9 15.23 -10.72 -9.54
CA LYS A 9 15.92 -11.79 -8.81
C LYS A 9 15.22 -12.20 -7.50
N TYR A 10 14.37 -11.36 -6.95
CA TYR A 10 13.63 -11.60 -5.69
C TYR A 10 12.12 -11.76 -5.91
N ASP A 11 11.68 -11.75 -7.16
CA ASP A 11 10.30 -12.12 -7.50
C ASP A 11 10.16 -13.64 -7.46
N PHE A 12 9.97 -14.15 -6.26
CA PHE A 12 9.71 -15.59 -6.06
C PHE A 12 8.25 -15.97 -6.39
N GLY A 13 7.45 -15.07 -6.96
CA GLY A 13 6.02 -15.32 -7.19
C GLY A 13 5.21 -15.59 -5.90
N LEU A 14 5.87 -15.46 -4.74
CA LEU A 14 5.29 -15.74 -3.43
C LEU A 14 4.33 -14.66 -2.95
N PHE A 15 4.57 -13.42 -3.36
CA PHE A 15 3.77 -12.28 -2.91
C PHE A 15 3.08 -11.59 -4.08
N PRO A 16 1.75 -11.48 -4.04
CA PRO A 16 1.00 -10.69 -5.01
C PRO A 16 1.23 -9.20 -4.74
N GLY A 17 1.18 -8.38 -5.79
CA GLY A 17 1.27 -6.92 -5.64
C GLY A 17 2.62 -6.32 -6.07
N TYR A 18 3.43 -7.07 -6.86
CA TYR A 18 4.60 -6.49 -7.51
C TYR A 18 4.16 -5.36 -8.46
N VAL A 19 4.84 -4.23 -8.37
CA VAL A 19 4.58 -3.04 -9.20
C VAL A 19 5.90 -2.46 -9.70
N THR A 20 5.87 -1.80 -10.87
CA THR A 20 6.99 -0.98 -11.33
C THR A 20 7.14 0.27 -10.47
N LEU A 21 8.31 0.91 -10.47
CA LEU A 21 8.55 2.15 -9.72
C LEU A 21 7.54 3.24 -10.10
N GLN A 22 7.28 3.42 -11.39
CA GLN A 22 6.33 4.41 -11.89
C GLN A 22 4.91 4.15 -11.36
N ASN A 23 4.44 2.92 -11.38
CA ASN A 23 3.14 2.56 -10.83
C ASN A 23 3.10 2.70 -9.31
N HIS A 24 4.20 2.38 -8.61
CA HIS A 24 4.31 2.57 -7.18
C HIS A 24 4.13 4.05 -6.79
N ASP A 25 4.80 4.97 -7.49
CA ASP A 25 4.66 6.41 -7.27
C ASP A 25 3.23 6.89 -7.56
N ALA A 26 2.62 6.39 -8.63
CA ALA A 26 1.23 6.69 -8.95
C ALA A 26 0.25 6.20 -7.85
N ILE A 27 0.51 5.05 -7.25
CA ILE A 27 -0.30 4.54 -6.13
C ILE A 27 -0.21 5.47 -4.91
N HIS A 28 0.98 5.99 -4.58
CA HIS A 28 1.13 6.99 -3.51
C HIS A 28 0.22 8.21 -3.75
N ILE A 29 0.20 8.73 -4.97
CA ILE A 29 -0.62 9.89 -5.34
C ILE A 29 -2.12 9.55 -5.22
N VAL A 30 -2.53 8.43 -5.78
CA VAL A 30 -3.94 8.02 -5.79
C VAL A 30 -4.47 7.78 -4.39
N LEU A 31 -3.68 7.17 -3.53
CA LEU A 31 -4.06 6.92 -2.13
C LEU A 31 -3.81 8.14 -1.22
N GLY A 32 -3.12 9.19 -1.70
CA GLY A 32 -2.84 10.38 -0.90
C GLY A 32 -1.88 10.12 0.26
N ARG A 33 -0.86 9.29 0.03
CA ARG A 33 0.16 8.93 1.01
C ARG A 33 1.51 9.53 0.66
N GLY A 34 2.31 9.84 1.67
CA GLY A 34 3.71 10.25 1.52
C GLY A 34 4.65 9.07 1.28
N VAL A 35 5.94 9.27 1.59
CA VAL A 35 7.03 8.33 1.27
C VAL A 35 7.80 7.87 2.53
N LEU A 36 7.24 8.06 3.71
CA LEU A 36 7.87 7.60 4.95
C LEU A 36 7.47 6.15 5.26
N LEU A 37 8.10 5.53 6.24
CA LEU A 37 7.98 4.10 6.49
C LEU A 37 6.53 3.64 6.75
N LYS A 38 5.74 4.44 7.47
CA LYS A 38 4.30 4.16 7.67
C LYS A 38 3.49 4.32 6.39
N ASP A 39 3.86 5.29 5.54
CA ASP A 39 3.25 5.46 4.23
C ASP A 39 3.52 4.24 3.35
N GLU A 40 4.78 3.77 3.30
CA GLU A 40 5.17 2.57 2.57
C GLU A 40 4.41 1.33 3.07
N ALA A 41 4.29 1.17 4.39
CA ALA A 41 3.54 0.08 4.98
C ALA A 41 2.08 0.08 4.52
N PHE A 42 1.45 1.27 4.47
CA PHE A 42 0.08 1.41 3.96
C PHE A 42 -0.01 1.08 2.48
N ILE A 43 0.86 1.67 1.65
CA ILE A 43 0.88 1.46 0.19
C ILE A 43 1.04 -0.02 -0.15
N ILE A 44 2.03 -0.68 0.44
CA ILE A 44 2.28 -2.10 0.20
C ILE A 44 1.09 -2.94 0.68
N GLY A 45 0.58 -2.67 1.88
CA GLY A 45 -0.56 -3.38 2.44
C GLY A 45 -1.81 -3.22 1.57
N PHE A 46 -2.12 -2.00 1.15
CA PHE A 46 -3.27 -1.71 0.29
C PHE A 46 -3.13 -2.37 -1.08
N THR A 47 -1.97 -2.24 -1.73
CA THR A 47 -1.70 -2.85 -3.04
C THR A 47 -1.84 -4.37 -2.96
N MET A 48 -1.22 -5.02 -1.99
CA MET A 48 -1.34 -6.46 -1.78
C MET A 48 -2.78 -6.87 -1.45
N GLY A 49 -3.50 -6.08 -0.66
CA GLY A 49 -4.89 -6.32 -0.31
C GLY A 49 -5.86 -6.15 -1.49
N SER A 50 -5.54 -5.30 -2.46
CA SER A 50 -6.33 -5.12 -3.68
C SER A 50 -6.26 -6.34 -4.61
N THR A 51 -5.21 -7.15 -4.50
CA THR A 51 -5.11 -8.40 -5.24
C THR A 51 -6.01 -9.47 -4.62
N LYS A 52 -6.76 -10.19 -5.42
CA LYS A 52 -7.60 -11.32 -4.93
C LYS A 52 -6.77 -12.55 -4.50
N ARG A 53 -5.45 -12.51 -4.69
CA ARG A 53 -4.52 -13.61 -4.37
C ARG A 53 -3.95 -13.51 -2.96
N MET A 54 -4.16 -12.40 -2.24
CA MET A 54 -3.68 -12.23 -0.87
C MET A 54 -4.51 -13.02 0.13
N ASN A 55 -3.87 -13.85 0.93
CA ASN A 55 -4.47 -14.59 2.03
C ASN A 55 -3.70 -14.36 3.33
N ASN A 56 -4.28 -14.78 4.46
CA ASN A 56 -3.72 -14.55 5.79
C ASN A 56 -2.33 -15.21 5.97
N LEU A 57 -2.06 -16.33 5.32
CA LEU A 57 -0.77 -17.00 5.41
C LEU A 57 0.32 -16.18 4.70
N ARG A 58 0.05 -15.73 3.47
CA ARG A 58 0.97 -14.87 2.72
C ARG A 58 1.25 -13.55 3.44
N GLU A 59 0.21 -12.95 4.01
CA GLU A 59 0.34 -11.76 4.84
C GLU A 59 1.29 -11.99 6.02
N ARG A 60 1.11 -13.08 6.77
CA ARG A 60 1.99 -13.42 7.91
C ARG A 60 3.43 -13.64 7.48
N ILE A 61 3.65 -14.37 6.40
CA ILE A 61 5.00 -14.62 5.86
C ILE A 61 5.66 -13.31 5.43
N PHE A 62 4.93 -12.44 4.71
CA PHE A 62 5.44 -11.14 4.30
C PHE A 62 5.85 -10.29 5.52
N LEU A 63 5.01 -10.21 6.54
CA LEU A 63 5.30 -9.44 7.76
C LEU A 63 6.48 -10.00 8.56
N LEU A 64 6.70 -11.32 8.53
CA LEU A 64 7.90 -11.92 9.12
C LEU A 64 9.17 -11.53 8.34
N ILE A 65 9.11 -11.56 7.02
CA ILE A 65 10.22 -11.14 6.16
C ILE A 65 10.58 -9.68 6.40
N THR A 66 9.59 -8.79 6.44
CA THR A 66 9.84 -7.35 6.68
C THR A 66 10.42 -7.07 8.06
N ARG A 67 10.11 -7.93 9.05
CA ARG A 67 10.63 -7.78 10.40
C ARG A 67 12.08 -8.24 10.55
N TYR A 68 12.44 -9.37 9.93
CA TYR A 68 13.70 -10.05 10.22
C TYR A 68 14.72 -9.98 9.11
N LEU A 69 14.29 -9.92 7.86
CA LEU A 69 15.17 -10.00 6.69
C LEU A 69 15.39 -8.65 5.99
N TYR A 70 14.56 -7.65 6.25
CA TYR A 70 14.79 -6.32 5.67
C TYR A 70 15.94 -5.61 6.38
N PRO A 71 16.71 -4.77 5.65
CA PRO A 71 17.74 -3.93 6.23
C PRO A 71 17.17 -3.00 7.30
N ASP A 72 18.01 -2.62 8.27
CA ASP A 72 17.66 -1.60 9.26
C ASP A 72 17.23 -0.29 8.56
N GLY A 73 16.16 0.34 9.08
CA GLY A 73 15.52 1.49 8.45
C GLY A 73 14.35 1.15 7.51
N TYR A 74 14.22 -0.11 7.08
CA TYR A 74 13.10 -0.60 6.26
C TYR A 74 12.29 -1.70 6.96
N LYS A 75 12.65 -2.04 8.17
CA LYS A 75 11.93 -3.04 8.97
C LYS A 75 10.59 -2.51 9.43
N PHE A 76 9.55 -3.33 9.26
CA PHE A 76 8.24 -3.02 9.82
C PHE A 76 8.20 -3.41 11.29
N TYR A 77 8.12 -2.42 12.15
CA TYR A 77 7.85 -2.58 13.57
C TYR A 77 6.35 -2.78 13.84
N ARG A 78 5.93 -2.66 15.08
CA ARG A 78 4.54 -2.94 15.47
C ARG A 78 3.54 -2.00 14.78
N SER A 79 3.84 -0.71 14.72
CA SER A 79 2.99 0.32 14.09
C SER A 79 2.84 0.10 12.59
N GLU A 80 3.94 -0.14 11.88
CA GLU A 80 3.92 -0.36 10.43
C GLU A 80 3.17 -1.64 10.07
N ARG A 81 3.33 -2.71 10.86
CA ARG A 81 2.59 -3.96 10.65
C ARG A 81 1.08 -3.80 10.90
N ASP A 82 0.69 -2.99 11.88
CA ASP A 82 -0.72 -2.67 12.14
C ASP A 82 -1.30 -1.86 10.97
N ILE A 83 -0.59 -0.84 10.52
CA ILE A 83 -0.98 -0.01 9.35
C ILE A 83 -1.09 -0.87 8.09
N PHE A 84 -0.11 -1.74 7.82
CA PHE A 84 -0.15 -2.68 6.71
C PHE A 84 -1.42 -3.54 6.72
N ARG A 85 -1.75 -4.16 7.86
CA ARG A 85 -2.95 -5.02 7.98
C ARG A 85 -4.24 -4.23 7.78
N LYS A 86 -4.34 -3.06 8.38
CA LYS A 86 -5.50 -2.17 8.22
C LYS A 86 -5.68 -1.78 6.76
N ALA A 87 -4.60 -1.42 6.08
CA ALA A 87 -4.60 -1.07 4.66
C ALA A 87 -5.01 -2.26 3.77
N ALA A 88 -4.47 -3.45 4.03
CA ALA A 88 -4.83 -4.66 3.29
C ALA A 88 -6.32 -5.02 3.47
N ASN A 89 -6.84 -4.91 4.68
CA ASN A 89 -8.26 -5.16 4.95
C ASN A 89 -9.16 -4.10 4.32
N LEU A 90 -8.74 -2.84 4.34
CA LEU A 90 -9.46 -1.74 3.68
C LEU A 90 -9.58 -1.99 2.17
N ALA A 91 -8.47 -2.34 1.51
CA ALA A 91 -8.48 -2.65 0.08
C ALA A 91 -9.38 -3.84 -0.27
N LYS A 92 -9.34 -4.90 0.55
CA LYS A 92 -10.24 -6.07 0.39
C LYS A 92 -11.72 -5.67 0.50
N SER A 93 -12.05 -4.82 1.48
CA SER A 93 -13.45 -4.37 1.68
C SER A 93 -13.92 -3.41 0.60
N MET A 94 -13.01 -2.63 0.03
CA MET A 94 -13.31 -1.66 -1.02
C MET A 94 -13.59 -2.30 -2.38
N ASN A 95 -13.08 -3.51 -2.61
CA ASN A 95 -13.22 -4.26 -3.87
C ASN A 95 -12.81 -3.43 -5.10
N CYS A 96 -11.76 -2.62 -4.96
CA CYS A 96 -11.18 -1.83 -6.03
C CYS A 96 -10.41 -2.69 -7.05
N ALA A 97 -9.94 -2.07 -8.12
CA ALA A 97 -9.06 -2.72 -9.09
C ALA A 97 -7.79 -3.24 -8.41
N ASP A 98 -7.21 -4.31 -8.94
CA ASP A 98 -5.89 -4.79 -8.53
C ASP A 98 -4.83 -3.76 -8.91
N LEU A 99 -4.38 -2.97 -7.93
CA LEU A 99 -3.46 -1.86 -8.17
C LEU A 99 -2.10 -2.30 -8.73
N SER A 100 -1.74 -3.57 -8.56
CA SER A 100 -0.50 -4.12 -9.14
C SER A 100 -0.57 -4.28 -10.66
N THR A 101 -1.77 -4.30 -11.22
CA THR A 101 -2.00 -4.51 -12.66
C THR A 101 -2.54 -3.28 -13.37
N VAL A 102 -2.86 -2.21 -12.66
CA VAL A 102 -3.34 -0.96 -13.27
C VAL A 102 -2.21 -0.32 -14.08
N ASP A 103 -2.48 -0.01 -15.34
CA ASP A 103 -1.61 0.84 -16.16
C ASP A 103 -2.02 2.31 -15.97
N PHE A 104 -1.29 3.00 -15.11
CA PHE A 104 -1.58 4.41 -14.82
C PHE A 104 -1.29 5.36 -15.99
N ASN A 105 -0.55 4.94 -17.01
CA ASN A 105 -0.30 5.79 -18.18
C ASN A 105 -1.58 6.10 -18.96
N GLN A 106 -2.58 5.20 -18.93
CA GLN A 106 -3.87 5.45 -19.58
C GLN A 106 -4.69 6.57 -18.94
N TYR A 107 -4.32 7.01 -17.74
CA TYR A 107 -5.01 8.05 -16.96
C TYR A 107 -4.29 9.39 -16.95
N ILE A 108 -3.30 9.61 -17.83
CA ILE A 108 -2.44 10.80 -17.81
C ILE A 108 -3.23 12.11 -17.97
N ASP A 109 -4.35 12.06 -18.70
CA ASP A 109 -5.23 13.20 -18.93
C ASP A 109 -6.39 13.30 -17.92
N TYR A 110 -6.43 12.39 -16.93
CA TYR A 110 -7.49 12.34 -15.93
C TYR A 110 -7.09 13.14 -14.69
N ASN A 111 -8.05 13.81 -14.07
CA ASN A 111 -7.81 14.33 -12.72
C ASN A 111 -7.88 13.19 -11.67
N LEU A 112 -7.37 13.48 -10.49
CA LEU A 112 -7.23 12.48 -9.42
C LEU A 112 -8.56 11.84 -9.01
N ASP A 113 -9.63 12.63 -8.96
CA ASP A 113 -10.96 12.11 -8.59
C ASP A 113 -11.55 11.20 -9.67
N GLN A 114 -11.26 11.49 -10.93
CA GLN A 114 -11.64 10.63 -12.04
C GLN A 114 -10.88 9.29 -11.95
N ILE A 115 -9.56 9.33 -11.73
CA ILE A 115 -8.75 8.11 -11.58
C ILE A 115 -9.30 7.26 -10.43
N ARG A 116 -9.54 7.85 -9.27
CA ARG A 116 -10.08 7.14 -8.10
C ARG A 116 -11.41 6.46 -8.40
N ARG A 117 -12.33 7.14 -9.09
CA ARG A 117 -13.61 6.55 -9.49
C ARG A 117 -13.43 5.37 -10.44
N GLU A 118 -12.58 5.52 -11.47
CA GLU A 118 -12.34 4.47 -12.46
C GLU A 118 -11.77 3.19 -11.86
N ILE A 119 -10.85 3.32 -10.91
CA ILE A 119 -10.23 2.16 -10.26
C ILE A 119 -10.95 1.71 -8.97
N GLY A 120 -12.06 2.35 -8.62
CA GLY A 120 -12.90 1.96 -7.50
C GLY A 120 -12.36 2.34 -6.11
N ILE A 121 -11.60 3.43 -6.00
CA ILE A 121 -11.11 3.93 -4.71
C ILE A 121 -12.16 4.82 -4.05
N ASP A 122 -12.66 4.38 -2.91
CA ASP A 122 -13.55 5.16 -2.05
C ASP A 122 -12.76 6.13 -1.18
N ILE A 123 -12.76 7.41 -1.56
CA ILE A 123 -12.05 8.46 -0.84
C ILE A 123 -12.62 8.68 0.57
N THR A 124 -13.91 8.43 0.79
CA THR A 124 -14.54 8.56 2.10
C THR A 124 -14.03 7.48 3.05
N ALA A 125 -13.93 6.25 2.58
CA ALA A 125 -13.36 5.14 3.34
C ALA A 125 -11.87 5.37 3.64
N LEU A 126 -11.10 5.91 2.69
CA LEU A 126 -9.70 6.30 2.92
C LEU A 126 -9.59 7.36 4.02
N ARG A 127 -10.34 8.46 3.93
CA ARG A 127 -10.33 9.53 4.94
C ARG A 127 -10.69 9.03 6.33
N LYS A 128 -11.67 8.14 6.43
CA LYS A 128 -12.04 7.50 7.70
C LYS A 128 -10.90 6.66 8.27
N SER A 129 -10.22 5.89 7.43
CA SER A 129 -9.05 5.12 7.83
C SER A 129 -7.92 6.03 8.32
N TYR A 130 -7.64 7.12 7.62
CA TYR A 130 -6.60 8.09 7.99
C TYR A 130 -6.92 8.84 9.28
N ALA A 131 -8.18 9.21 9.50
CA ALA A 131 -8.61 9.78 10.77
C ALA A 131 -8.37 8.83 11.94
N SER A 132 -8.66 7.53 11.76
CA SER A 132 -8.37 6.50 12.75
C SER A 132 -6.86 6.33 12.99
N GLU A 133 -6.04 6.42 11.95
CA GLU A 133 -4.59 6.35 12.05
C GLU A 133 -4.03 7.55 12.81
N LYS A 134 -4.47 8.78 12.50
CA LYS A 134 -4.12 10.00 13.23
C LYS A 134 -4.45 9.91 14.71
N ALA A 135 -5.59 9.32 15.06
CA ALA A 135 -6.00 9.14 16.45
C ALA A 135 -5.14 8.10 17.18
N SER A 136 -4.66 7.08 16.47
CA SER A 136 -3.85 5.99 17.03
C SER A 136 -2.37 6.34 17.16
N TYR A 137 -1.85 7.14 16.24
CA TYR A 137 -0.43 7.50 16.14
C TYR A 137 -0.26 9.00 16.07
N ARG A 138 0.41 9.58 17.07
CA ARG A 138 0.67 11.03 17.16
C ARG A 138 1.93 11.50 16.44
N ASP A 139 2.54 10.61 15.66
CA ASP A 139 3.72 10.93 14.88
C ASP A 139 3.43 12.00 13.83
N PRO A 140 4.36 12.92 13.55
CA PRO A 140 4.19 13.96 12.53
C PRO A 140 3.83 13.40 11.15
N GLU A 141 4.35 12.21 10.80
CA GLU A 141 4.05 11.56 9.52
C GLU A 141 2.58 11.12 9.40
N CYS A 142 1.93 10.70 10.49
CA CYS A 142 0.51 10.38 10.47
C CYS A 142 -0.37 11.63 10.45
N GLN A 143 0.08 12.74 11.03
CA GLN A 143 -0.70 13.99 11.08
C GLN A 143 -0.82 14.70 9.72
N ARG A 144 0.01 14.34 8.74
CA ARG A 144 -0.01 14.90 7.36
C ARG A 144 -1.07 14.29 6.44
N LEU A 145 -1.67 13.18 6.83
CA LEU A 145 -2.64 12.47 6.01
C LEU A 145 -3.89 13.31 5.72
N LEU A 146 -4.54 13.04 4.59
CA LEU A 146 -5.75 13.72 4.11
C LEU A 146 -6.87 13.87 5.16
#